data_821b2b118e3228c7a0f36dedca6741d9
#
_entry.id   821b2b118e3228c7a0f36dedca6741d9
#
_cell.length_a   1.000
_cell.length_b   1.000
_cell.length_c   1.000
_cell.angle_alpha   90.00
_cell.angle_beta   90.00
_cell.angle_gamma   90.00
#
_symmetry.space_group_name_H-M   'P 1'
#
loop_
_entity.id
_entity.type
_entity.pdbx_description
1 polymer ?
#
loop_
_entity_poly.entity_id
_entity_poly.type
_entity_poly.pdbx_seq_one_letter_code
_entity_poly.pdbx_strand_id
1 'polypeptide(L)'
;MVAPFRTASITAVAGIESRGFLLGGAAAIQLGVGFIAIRKGGSLFPGDKARLTTPRDYRGHNHELLIQRDSVHARDRVLLVDDWAETGSQANTVQQLVRSCGAVLVGTSLMIDQLDETTRADLANVASLVRFTDLPALD
;
A
#
# COMPACT_ATOMS: atom_id res chain seq x y z
N MET A 1 -12.78 -5.07 -1.63
CA MET A 1 -11.35 -4.70 -1.80
C MET A 1 -10.58 -5.71 -2.64
N VAL A 2 -10.67 -7.03 -2.45
CA VAL A 2 -9.87 -8.01 -3.22
C VAL A 2 -10.50 -8.46 -4.55
N ALA A 3 -11.81 -8.29 -4.73
CA ALA A 3 -12.55 -8.78 -5.90
C ALA A 3 -11.95 -8.32 -7.26
N PRO A 4 -11.52 -7.05 -7.43
CA PRO A 4 -10.93 -6.60 -8.70
C PRO A 4 -9.59 -7.28 -9.04
N PHE A 5 -8.94 -7.91 -8.07
CA PHE A 5 -7.59 -8.45 -8.21
C PHE A 5 -7.53 -9.98 -8.22
N ARG A 6 -8.68 -10.67 -8.26
CA ARG A 6 -8.73 -12.15 -8.18
C ARG A 6 -7.94 -12.85 -9.29
N THR A 7 -7.81 -12.24 -10.45
CA THR A 7 -7.06 -12.78 -11.60
C THR A 7 -5.64 -12.27 -11.71
N ALA A 8 -5.20 -11.40 -10.78
CA ALA A 8 -3.89 -10.76 -10.82
C ALA A 8 -2.74 -11.64 -10.31
N SER A 9 -2.99 -12.92 -9.96
CA SER A 9 -1.97 -13.85 -9.44
C SER A 9 -1.19 -13.23 -8.26
N ILE A 10 -1.91 -12.68 -7.27
CA ILE A 10 -1.32 -12.09 -6.07
C ILE A 10 -0.62 -13.18 -5.26
N THR A 11 0.61 -12.91 -4.82
CA THR A 11 1.40 -13.82 -3.96
C THR A 11 1.55 -13.30 -2.55
N ALA A 12 1.39 -11.99 -2.34
CA ALA A 12 1.43 -11.37 -1.02
C ALA A 12 0.58 -10.10 -0.99
N VAL A 13 0.11 -9.73 0.19
CA VAL A 13 -0.60 -8.47 0.44
C VAL A 13 0.24 -7.59 1.35
N ALA A 14 0.42 -6.32 1.00
CA ALA A 14 1.05 -5.31 1.84
C ALA A 14 0.00 -4.39 2.45
N GLY A 15 0.25 -3.93 3.68
CA GLY A 15 -0.57 -2.91 4.33
C GLY A 15 0.31 -1.90 5.07
N ILE A 16 -0.09 -0.62 5.08
CA ILE A 16 0.67 0.44 5.76
C ILE A 16 0.17 0.59 7.19
N GLU A 17 1.08 0.75 8.13
CA GLU A 17 0.78 1.03 9.53
C GLU A 17 -0.10 2.29 9.67
N SER A 18 -1.22 2.26 10.38
CA SER A 18 -1.72 1.19 11.25
C SER A 18 -2.97 0.49 10.69
N ARG A 19 -3.93 1.24 10.10
CA ARG A 19 -5.22 0.69 9.63
C ARG A 19 -5.08 -0.24 8.44
N GLY A 20 -4.09 -0.01 7.58
CA GLY A 20 -3.73 -0.91 6.49
C GLY A 20 -3.36 -2.32 6.96
N PHE A 21 -2.90 -2.49 8.21
CA PHE A 21 -2.60 -3.82 8.77
C PHE A 21 -3.87 -4.66 8.95
N LEU A 22 -4.94 -4.06 9.44
CA LEU A 22 -6.22 -4.76 9.64
C LEU A 22 -6.83 -5.17 8.30
N LEU A 23 -6.88 -4.22 7.36
CA LEU A 23 -7.45 -4.44 6.03
C LEU A 23 -6.61 -5.39 5.19
N GLY A 24 -5.29 -5.18 5.18
CA GLY A 24 -4.34 -6.02 4.47
C GLY A 24 -4.27 -7.44 5.02
N GLY A 25 -4.31 -7.61 6.34
CA GLY A 25 -4.36 -8.92 6.98
C GLY A 25 -5.61 -9.70 6.59
N ALA A 26 -6.78 -9.05 6.61
CA ALA A 26 -8.04 -9.67 6.17
C ALA A 26 -8.00 -10.02 4.67
N ALA A 27 -7.43 -9.14 3.83
CA ALA A 27 -7.27 -9.40 2.40
C ALA A 27 -6.32 -10.58 2.13
N ALA A 28 -5.22 -10.68 2.88
CA ALA A 28 -4.27 -11.77 2.77
C ALA A 28 -4.92 -13.12 3.10
N ILE A 29 -5.69 -13.19 4.18
CA ILE A 29 -6.47 -14.39 4.55
C ILE A 29 -7.44 -14.76 3.43
N GLN A 30 -8.18 -13.78 2.90
CA GLN A 30 -9.16 -14.03 1.84
C GLN A 30 -8.53 -14.53 0.53
N LEU A 31 -7.30 -14.10 0.23
CA LEU A 31 -6.56 -14.52 -0.95
C LEU A 31 -5.72 -15.78 -0.72
N GLY A 32 -5.57 -16.24 0.53
CA GLY A 32 -4.73 -17.39 0.89
C GLY A 32 -3.24 -17.14 0.71
N VAL A 33 -2.77 -15.88 0.92
CA VAL A 33 -1.38 -15.47 0.72
C VAL A 33 -0.79 -14.83 1.99
N GLY A 34 0.54 -14.58 1.99
CA GLY A 34 1.22 -13.91 3.10
C GLY A 34 0.89 -12.42 3.22
N PHE A 35 1.10 -11.87 4.42
CA PHE A 35 0.96 -10.45 4.70
C PHE A 35 2.34 -9.80 4.94
N ILE A 36 2.57 -8.65 4.32
CA ILE A 36 3.79 -7.84 4.41
C ILE A 36 3.45 -6.56 5.15
N ALA A 37 4.07 -6.36 6.32
CA ALA A 37 3.90 -5.15 7.10
C ALA A 37 4.77 -4.00 6.57
N ILE A 38 4.16 -2.89 6.19
CA ILE A 38 4.87 -1.63 5.90
C ILE A 38 4.81 -0.76 7.15
N ARG A 39 5.94 -0.64 7.86
CA ARG A 39 6.01 0.11 9.11
C ARG A 39 6.39 1.57 8.86
N LYS A 40 5.92 2.45 9.75
CA LYS A 40 6.39 3.85 9.81
C LYS A 40 7.64 3.95 10.69
N GLY A 41 8.51 4.89 10.38
CA GLY A 41 9.75 5.13 11.13
C GLY A 41 9.50 5.37 12.62
N GLY A 42 10.50 5.06 13.45
CA GLY A 42 10.42 5.13 14.91
C GLY A 42 9.84 3.89 15.59
N SER A 43 9.27 2.94 14.84
CA SER A 43 8.80 1.66 15.38
C SER A 43 9.94 0.66 15.55
N LEU A 44 9.87 -0.17 16.59
CA LEU A 44 10.76 -1.32 16.73
C LEU A 44 10.45 -2.32 15.60
N PHE A 45 11.41 -2.52 14.71
CA PHE A 45 11.28 -3.40 13.57
C PHE A 45 12.62 -4.10 13.33
N PRO A 46 12.88 -5.24 14.01
CA PRO A 46 14.16 -5.95 13.92
C PRO A 46 14.41 -6.54 12.54
N GLY A 47 15.64 -6.98 12.28
CA GLY A 47 16.04 -7.62 11.03
C GLY A 47 16.49 -6.63 9.94
N ASP A 48 16.92 -7.18 8.80
CA ASP A 48 17.30 -6.39 7.62
C ASP A 48 16.06 -5.78 6.96
N LYS A 49 16.17 -4.49 6.59
CA LYS A 49 15.03 -3.74 6.06
C LYS A 49 15.45 -2.78 4.94
N ALA A 50 14.58 -2.63 3.97
CA ALA A 50 14.62 -1.50 3.07
C ALA A 50 13.81 -0.35 3.68
N ARG A 51 14.26 0.88 3.43
CA ARG A 51 13.61 2.09 3.91
C ARG A 51 13.59 3.16 2.83
N LEU A 52 12.51 3.89 2.74
CA LEU A 52 12.39 5.07 1.90
C LEU A 52 11.58 6.13 2.64
N THR A 53 11.90 7.39 2.39
CA THR A 53 11.15 8.52 2.93
C THR A 53 10.16 9.01 1.88
N THR A 54 8.90 9.21 2.28
CA THR A 54 7.89 9.80 1.40
C THR A 54 8.27 11.23 1.03
N PRO A 55 7.87 11.74 -0.13
CA PRO A 55 7.81 13.17 -0.37
C PRO A 55 7.03 13.86 0.77
N ARG A 56 7.27 15.15 0.96
CA ARG A 56 6.51 15.94 1.93
C ARG A 56 5.03 15.96 1.54
N ASP A 57 4.17 15.72 2.52
CA ASP A 57 2.73 15.90 2.36
C ASP A 57 2.36 17.41 2.35
N TYR A 58 1.09 17.72 2.15
CA TYR A 58 0.60 19.10 2.13
C TYR A 58 0.79 19.85 3.48
N ARG A 59 1.04 19.11 4.59
CA ARG A 59 1.37 19.67 5.91
C ARG A 59 2.88 19.83 6.11
N GLY A 60 3.69 19.51 5.10
CA GLY A 60 5.14 19.57 5.16
C GLY A 60 5.81 18.40 5.88
N HIS A 61 5.04 17.36 6.26
CA HIS A 61 5.56 16.17 6.90
C HIS A 61 5.99 15.12 5.88
N ASN A 62 7.03 14.40 6.21
CA ASN A 62 7.44 13.21 5.50
C ASN A 62 7.42 12.01 6.48
N HIS A 63 7.24 10.83 5.94
CA HIS A 63 7.24 9.59 6.70
C HIS A 63 8.33 8.67 6.15
N GLU A 64 9.16 8.12 7.04
CA GLU A 64 10.00 6.99 6.67
C GLU A 64 9.13 5.73 6.67
N LEU A 65 9.11 4.99 5.56
CA LEU A 65 8.45 3.70 5.44
C LEU A 65 9.50 2.59 5.38
N LEU A 66 9.20 1.50 6.06
CA LEU A 66 10.10 0.37 6.28
C LEU A 66 9.43 -0.93 5.85
N ILE A 67 10.17 -1.78 5.16
CA ILE A 67 9.78 -3.14 4.81
C ILE A 67 10.91 -4.11 5.22
N GLN A 68 10.57 -5.23 5.86
CA GLN A 68 11.55 -6.30 6.10
C GLN A 68 11.88 -7.00 4.78
N ARG A 69 13.18 -7.11 4.45
CA ARG A 69 13.60 -7.76 3.21
C ARG A 69 13.22 -9.23 3.16
N ASP A 70 13.28 -9.92 4.31
CA ASP A 70 12.95 -11.34 4.41
C ASP A 70 11.44 -11.64 4.27
N SER A 71 10.58 -10.60 4.35
CA SER A 71 9.14 -10.73 4.14
C SER A 71 8.71 -10.59 2.68
N VAL A 72 9.64 -10.27 1.78
CA VAL A 72 9.37 -10.05 0.35
C VAL A 72 10.33 -10.88 -0.49
N HIS A 73 9.79 -11.73 -1.33
CA HIS A 73 10.61 -12.54 -2.23
C HIS A 73 10.69 -11.90 -3.62
N ALA A 74 11.84 -12.06 -4.27
CA ALA A 74 11.99 -11.67 -5.67
C ALA A 74 10.91 -12.37 -6.52
N ARG A 75 10.24 -11.61 -7.40
CA ARG A 75 9.08 -12.02 -8.21
C ARG A 75 7.74 -12.05 -7.47
N ASP A 76 7.67 -11.66 -6.19
CA ASP A 76 6.37 -11.50 -5.55
C ASP A 76 5.50 -10.50 -6.32
N ARG A 77 4.22 -10.82 -6.37
CA ARG A 77 3.16 -10.00 -6.95
C ARG A 77 2.33 -9.44 -5.82
N VAL A 78 2.67 -8.24 -5.40
CA VAL A 78 2.15 -7.63 -4.17
C VAL A 78 0.92 -6.79 -4.47
N LEU A 79 -0.15 -6.96 -3.69
CA LEU A 79 -1.29 -6.07 -3.62
C LEU A 79 -1.14 -5.16 -2.40
N LEU A 80 -1.11 -3.85 -2.60
CA LEU A 80 -1.22 -2.89 -1.50
C LEU A 80 -2.70 -2.73 -1.10
N VAL A 81 -2.99 -2.82 0.19
CA VAL A 81 -4.33 -2.59 0.74
C VAL A 81 -4.24 -1.54 1.84
N ASP A 82 -5.01 -0.46 1.70
CA ASP A 82 -5.02 0.62 2.69
C ASP A 82 -6.43 1.22 2.83
N ASP A 83 -6.63 2.04 3.86
CA ASP A 83 -7.92 2.67 4.13
C ASP A 83 -8.13 3.94 3.29
N TRP A 84 -7.15 4.80 3.17
CA TRP A 84 -7.27 6.10 2.51
C TRP A 84 -5.99 6.51 1.79
N ALA A 85 -6.11 6.93 0.55
CA ALA A 85 -5.04 7.60 -0.17
C ALA A 85 -5.48 9.02 -0.55
N GLU A 86 -4.82 10.02 0.02
CA GLU A 86 -5.06 11.44 -0.25
C GLU A 86 -4.14 11.92 -1.38
N THR A 87 -2.83 11.99 -1.11
CA THR A 87 -1.82 12.43 -2.09
C THR A 87 -1.15 11.27 -2.83
N GLY A 88 -1.38 10.03 -2.41
CA GLY A 88 -0.71 8.85 -2.94
C GLY A 88 0.78 8.71 -2.59
N SER A 89 1.37 9.66 -1.85
CA SER A 89 2.80 9.65 -1.56
C SER A 89 3.26 8.38 -0.82
N GLN A 90 2.47 7.88 0.14
CA GLN A 90 2.77 6.64 0.84
C GLN A 90 2.66 5.44 -0.10
N ALA A 91 1.60 5.35 -0.90
CA ALA A 91 1.40 4.25 -1.85
C ALA A 91 2.52 4.19 -2.92
N ASN A 92 2.93 5.35 -3.47
CA ASN A 92 4.07 5.46 -4.38
C ASN A 92 5.38 5.01 -3.72
N THR A 93 5.61 5.39 -2.46
CA THR A 93 6.79 4.96 -1.71
C THR A 93 6.79 3.45 -1.48
N VAL A 94 5.63 2.85 -1.16
CA VAL A 94 5.50 1.39 -1.06
C VAL A 94 5.79 0.71 -2.40
N GLN A 95 5.32 1.25 -3.51
CA GLN A 95 5.62 0.72 -4.84
C GLN A 95 7.13 0.68 -5.11
N GLN A 96 7.85 1.73 -4.71
CA GLN A 96 9.31 1.78 -4.83
C GLN A 96 10.01 0.81 -3.87
N LEU A 97 9.54 0.70 -2.61
CA LEU A 97 10.07 -0.26 -1.63
C LEU A 97 9.94 -1.70 -2.11
N VAL A 98 8.76 -2.11 -2.57
CA VAL A 98 8.48 -3.42 -3.11
C VAL A 98 9.42 -3.72 -4.30
N ARG A 99 9.57 -2.75 -5.22
CA ARG A 99 10.49 -2.87 -6.35
C ARG A 99 11.96 -3.01 -5.92
N SER A 100 12.38 -2.30 -4.87
CA SER A 100 13.75 -2.39 -4.34
C SER A 100 14.08 -3.76 -3.72
N CYS A 101 13.05 -4.54 -3.39
CA CYS A 101 13.16 -5.93 -2.91
C CYS A 101 13.08 -6.97 -4.06
N GLY A 102 13.01 -6.53 -5.31
CA GLY A 102 12.91 -7.42 -6.48
C GLY A 102 11.50 -7.93 -6.77
N ALA A 103 10.49 -7.41 -6.07
CA ALA A 103 9.08 -7.71 -6.27
C ALA A 103 8.37 -6.65 -7.11
N VAL A 104 7.10 -6.89 -7.45
CA VAL A 104 6.29 -5.94 -8.21
C VAL A 104 4.97 -5.64 -7.49
N LEU A 105 4.63 -4.36 -7.35
CA LEU A 105 3.29 -3.98 -6.95
C LEU A 105 2.37 -4.12 -8.16
N VAL A 106 1.34 -4.96 -8.07
CA VAL A 106 0.44 -5.26 -9.18
C VAL A 106 -0.93 -4.61 -9.03
N GLY A 107 -1.21 -4.05 -7.86
CA GLY A 107 -2.45 -3.32 -7.60
C GLY A 107 -2.42 -2.57 -6.28
N THR A 108 -3.30 -1.57 -6.19
CA THR A 108 -3.55 -0.78 -4.98
C THR A 108 -5.04 -0.78 -4.70
N SER A 109 -5.45 -1.32 -3.56
CA SER A 109 -6.85 -1.42 -3.15
C SER A 109 -7.12 -0.50 -1.96
N LEU A 110 -8.02 0.45 -2.13
CA LEU A 110 -8.34 1.48 -1.15
C LEU A 110 -9.81 1.37 -0.68
N MET A 111 -10.07 1.73 0.58
CA MET A 111 -11.44 2.03 0.97
C MET A 111 -11.89 3.35 0.38
N ILE A 112 -11.11 4.42 0.60
CA ILE A 112 -11.39 5.76 0.09
C ILE A 112 -10.23 6.22 -0.79
N ASP A 113 -10.56 6.60 -2.02
CA ASP A 113 -9.64 7.11 -3.02
C ASP A 113 -9.89 8.62 -3.22
N GLN A 114 -8.93 9.42 -2.79
CA GLN A 114 -8.89 10.87 -2.98
C GLN A 114 -7.76 11.31 -3.92
N LEU A 115 -7.18 10.35 -4.63
CA LEU A 115 -6.08 10.62 -5.56
C LEU A 115 -6.55 11.51 -6.72
N ASP A 116 -5.69 12.42 -7.13
CA ASP A 116 -5.83 13.03 -8.45
C ASP A 116 -5.55 12.04 -9.57
N GLU A 117 -5.98 12.36 -10.79
CA GLU A 117 -5.87 11.44 -11.93
C GLU A 117 -4.42 11.14 -12.32
N THR A 118 -3.50 12.10 -12.13
CA THR A 118 -2.08 11.92 -12.43
C THR A 118 -1.45 10.91 -11.48
N THR A 119 -1.61 11.12 -10.18
CA THR A 119 -1.11 10.21 -9.15
C THR A 119 -1.74 8.83 -9.26
N ARG A 120 -3.04 8.78 -9.59
CA ARG A 120 -3.74 7.52 -9.82
C ARG A 120 -3.15 6.73 -10.99
N ALA A 121 -2.76 7.42 -12.07
CA ALA A 121 -2.16 6.79 -13.25
C ALA A 121 -0.74 6.26 -12.98
N ASP A 122 -0.01 6.87 -12.03
CA ASP A 122 1.34 6.45 -11.63
C ASP A 122 1.36 5.20 -10.74
N LEU A 123 0.24 4.91 -10.10
CA LEU A 123 0.10 3.73 -9.24
C LEU A 123 -0.39 2.51 -10.02
N ALA A 124 0.06 1.34 -9.58
CA ALA A 124 -0.40 0.08 -10.17
C ALA A 124 -1.90 -0.13 -9.89
N ASN A 125 -2.69 -0.28 -10.94
CA ASN A 125 -4.09 -0.73 -10.94
C ASN A 125 -4.89 -0.34 -9.68
N VAL A 126 -5.23 0.95 -9.53
CA VAL A 126 -5.97 1.43 -8.37
C VAL A 126 -7.44 1.02 -8.45
N ALA A 127 -7.92 0.33 -7.43
CA ALA A 127 -9.34 0.08 -7.20
C ALA A 127 -9.76 0.56 -5.82
N SER A 128 -10.95 1.13 -5.68
CA SER A 128 -11.47 1.65 -4.42
C SER A 128 -12.91 1.23 -4.20
N LEU A 129 -13.34 1.24 -2.93
CA LEU A 129 -14.75 1.07 -2.60
C LEU A 129 -15.52 2.35 -2.87
N VAL A 130 -14.91 3.51 -2.58
CA VAL A 130 -15.53 4.84 -2.73
C VAL A 130 -14.49 5.82 -3.26
N ARG A 131 -14.87 6.67 -4.22
CA ARG A 131 -14.13 7.89 -4.55
C ARG A 131 -14.52 8.99 -3.56
N PHE A 132 -13.54 9.74 -3.08
CA PHE A 132 -13.80 10.86 -2.15
C PHE A 132 -14.81 11.87 -2.73
N THR A 133 -14.77 12.08 -4.03
CA THR A 133 -15.71 12.94 -4.77
C THR A 133 -17.16 12.46 -4.74
N ASP A 134 -17.40 11.19 -4.45
CA ASP A 134 -18.72 10.57 -4.43
C ASP A 134 -19.36 10.62 -3.02
N LEU A 135 -18.57 11.07 -2.02
CA LEU A 135 -19.08 11.27 -0.67
C LEU A 135 -19.91 12.54 -0.58
N PRO A 136 -21.00 12.53 0.22
CA PRO A 136 -21.76 13.76 0.47
C PRO A 136 -20.87 14.79 1.18
N ALA A 137 -21.08 16.06 0.89
CA ALA A 137 -20.41 17.14 1.65
C ALA A 137 -20.72 16.96 3.14
N LEU A 138 -19.68 17.02 3.95
CA LEU A 138 -19.86 17.07 5.41
C LEU A 138 -20.28 18.50 5.76
N ASP A 139 -21.45 18.64 6.35
CA ASP A 139 -21.97 19.91 6.90
C ASP A 139 -21.12 20.37 8.09
#